data_4c14b6b56e798cc07bda97fdc8710afe
#
_entry.id   4c14b6b56e798cc07bda97fdc8710afe
#
_cell.length_a   1.000
_cell.length_b   1.000
_cell.length_c   1.000
_cell.angle_alpha   90.00
_cell.angle_beta   90.00
_cell.angle_gamma   90.00
#
_symmetry.space_group_name_H-M   'P 1'
#
loop_
_entity.id
_entity.type
_entity.pdbx_description
1 polymer ?
#
loop_
_entity_poly.entity_id
_entity_poly.type
_entity_poly.pdbx_seq_one_letter_code
_entity_poly.pdbx_strand_id
1 'polypeptide(L)'
;MSHTLGHRLRDGGFPAPAETRKTAVLIIGGGISGLSAAWRLANAAVDDFLVLEMEAEAGGNSRAGQSPLVAYPWGAHYLPLPTLESTSVRQLLAELKVLQGDPNATQPTYDERYLCATPQERVYRNGLWEEGLLPHRGIDAGERAQQQRFHELMDEFKQARGSDGRRAFAIPMALSS
;
A
#
# COMPACT_ATOMS: atom_id res chain seq x y z
N MET A 1 14.88 4.47 -0.26
CA MET A 1 15.28 4.35 -1.70
C MET A 1 16.35 5.38 -2.00
N SER A 2 17.40 4.95 -2.70
CA SER A 2 18.44 5.86 -3.18
C SER A 2 18.16 6.27 -4.63
N HIS A 3 17.90 7.56 -4.87
CA HIS A 3 17.73 8.09 -6.23
C HIS A 3 18.97 7.88 -7.10
N THR A 4 20.16 7.85 -6.48
CA THR A 4 21.43 7.58 -7.16
C THR A 4 21.46 6.19 -7.80
N LEU A 5 20.94 5.17 -7.13
CA LEU A 5 20.87 3.81 -7.69
C LEU A 5 19.88 3.73 -8.86
N GLY A 6 18.71 4.36 -8.71
CA GLY A 6 17.74 4.42 -9.79
C GLY A 6 18.26 5.15 -11.03
N HIS A 7 19.01 6.22 -10.85
CA HIS A 7 19.64 6.96 -11.95
C HIS A 7 20.71 6.18 -12.68
N ARG A 8 21.42 5.26 -12.02
CA ARG A 8 22.41 4.40 -12.68
C ARG A 8 21.85 3.59 -13.84
N LEU A 9 20.57 3.15 -13.75
CA LEU A 9 19.93 2.44 -14.86
C LEU A 9 19.79 3.32 -16.11
N ARG A 10 19.50 4.60 -15.93
CA ARG A 10 19.41 5.59 -17.02
C ARG A 10 20.77 5.97 -17.54
N ASP A 11 21.71 6.20 -16.62
CA ASP A 11 23.02 6.78 -16.94
C ASP A 11 24.00 5.71 -17.46
N GLY A 12 23.71 4.43 -17.24
CA GLY A 12 24.52 3.30 -17.71
C GLY A 12 25.82 3.13 -16.93
N GLY A 13 26.88 2.69 -17.62
CA GLY A 13 28.20 2.51 -17.00
C GLY A 13 28.34 1.24 -16.16
N PHE A 14 27.54 0.22 -16.43
CA PHE A 14 27.67 -1.08 -15.80
C PHE A 14 28.86 -1.86 -16.41
N PRO A 15 29.59 -2.65 -15.62
CA PRO A 15 30.62 -3.54 -16.13
C PRO A 15 30.00 -4.62 -17.01
N ALA A 16 30.82 -5.27 -17.82
CA ALA A 16 30.38 -6.44 -18.58
C ALA A 16 29.83 -7.52 -17.63
N PRO A 17 28.78 -8.28 -18.05
CA PRO A 17 28.22 -9.32 -17.21
C PRO A 17 29.27 -10.39 -16.86
N ALA A 18 29.36 -10.76 -15.59
CA ALA A 18 30.26 -11.79 -15.11
C ALA A 18 29.67 -13.20 -15.24
N GLU A 19 28.35 -13.30 -15.25
CA GLU A 19 27.64 -14.59 -15.39
C GLU A 19 26.32 -14.42 -16.13
N THR A 20 25.80 -15.55 -16.62
CA THR A 20 24.47 -15.64 -17.21
C THR A 20 23.68 -16.66 -16.43
N ARG A 21 22.49 -16.29 -15.96
CA ARG A 21 21.53 -17.20 -15.32
C ARG A 21 20.28 -17.33 -16.18
N LYS A 22 19.72 -18.53 -16.19
CA LYS A 22 18.44 -18.81 -16.84
C LYS A 22 17.40 -19.09 -15.75
N THR A 23 16.22 -18.56 -15.92
CA THR A 23 15.07 -18.77 -15.04
C THR A 23 13.80 -18.68 -15.87
N ALA A 24 12.74 -19.38 -15.48
CA ALA A 24 11.45 -19.30 -16.16
C ALA A 24 10.81 -17.91 -16.00
N VAL A 25 10.96 -17.30 -14.82
CA VAL A 25 10.40 -15.96 -14.54
C VAL A 25 11.45 -15.08 -13.89
N LEU A 26 11.69 -13.92 -14.48
CA LEU A 26 12.56 -12.89 -13.91
C LEU A 26 11.71 -11.71 -13.42
N ILE A 27 11.81 -11.39 -12.13
CA ILE A 27 11.16 -10.26 -11.49
C ILE A 27 12.23 -9.18 -11.23
N ILE A 28 12.03 -8.00 -11.80
CA ILE A 28 12.95 -6.87 -11.64
C ILE A 28 12.34 -5.89 -10.66
N GLY A 29 13.00 -5.71 -9.51
CA GLY A 29 12.60 -4.87 -8.40
C GLY A 29 11.94 -5.66 -7.27
N GLY A 30 12.50 -5.55 -6.07
CA GLY A 30 12.01 -6.15 -4.82
C GLY A 30 11.10 -5.23 -4.02
N GLY A 31 10.40 -4.29 -4.66
CA GLY A 31 9.34 -3.53 -4.03
C GLY A 31 8.06 -4.35 -3.87
N ILE A 32 6.97 -3.71 -3.40
CA ILE A 32 5.71 -4.41 -3.11
C ILE A 32 5.16 -5.18 -4.32
N SER A 33 5.28 -4.66 -5.53
CA SER A 33 4.81 -5.33 -6.75
C SER A 33 5.61 -6.59 -7.04
N GLY A 34 6.95 -6.50 -7.00
CA GLY A 34 7.82 -7.66 -7.26
C GLY A 34 7.69 -8.73 -6.19
N LEU A 35 7.63 -8.35 -4.92
CA LEU A 35 7.42 -9.28 -3.81
C LEU A 35 6.03 -9.94 -3.88
N SER A 36 4.98 -9.20 -4.28
CA SER A 36 3.65 -9.77 -4.50
C SER A 36 3.63 -10.77 -5.64
N ALA A 37 4.35 -10.50 -6.73
CA ALA A 37 4.48 -11.44 -7.83
C ALA A 37 5.22 -12.72 -7.38
N ALA A 38 6.35 -12.58 -6.67
CA ALA A 38 7.10 -13.71 -6.13
C ALA A 38 6.24 -14.55 -5.17
N TRP A 39 5.51 -13.90 -4.26
CA TRP A 39 4.59 -14.58 -3.35
C TRP A 39 3.49 -15.35 -4.09
N ARG A 40 2.92 -14.77 -5.15
CA ARG A 40 1.91 -15.47 -5.97
C ARG A 40 2.48 -16.65 -6.72
N LEU A 41 3.69 -16.55 -7.26
CA LEU A 41 4.37 -17.67 -7.92
C LEU A 41 4.64 -18.80 -6.93
N ALA A 42 5.18 -18.49 -5.76
CA ALA A 42 5.44 -19.48 -4.71
C ALA A 42 4.14 -20.18 -4.27
N ASN A 43 3.05 -19.44 -4.06
CA ASN A 43 1.75 -20.02 -3.71
C ASN A 43 1.11 -20.84 -4.85
N ALA A 44 1.57 -20.65 -6.09
CA ALA A 44 1.18 -21.47 -7.24
C ALA A 44 2.15 -22.64 -7.51
N ALA A 45 3.07 -22.93 -6.59
CA ALA A 45 4.11 -23.95 -6.72
C ALA A 45 5.00 -23.74 -7.97
N VAL A 46 5.22 -22.50 -8.36
CA VAL A 46 6.19 -22.13 -9.41
C VAL A 46 7.48 -21.74 -8.70
N ASP A 47 8.49 -22.59 -8.75
CA ASP A 47 9.74 -22.41 -7.99
C ASP A 47 10.87 -21.80 -8.82
N ASP A 48 10.80 -21.91 -10.17
CA ASP A 48 11.83 -21.39 -11.07
C ASP A 48 11.59 -19.89 -11.37
N PHE A 49 11.83 -19.06 -10.37
CA PHE A 49 11.84 -17.61 -10.54
C PHE A 49 13.00 -16.97 -9.80
N LEU A 50 13.38 -15.77 -10.24
CA LEU A 50 14.44 -14.96 -9.63
C LEU A 50 13.92 -13.53 -9.44
N VAL A 51 14.16 -12.97 -8.24
CA VAL A 51 13.92 -11.56 -7.95
C VAL A 51 15.25 -10.82 -7.90
N LEU A 52 15.38 -9.76 -8.67
CA LEU A 52 16.55 -8.88 -8.64
C LEU A 52 16.16 -7.54 -8.01
N GLU A 53 16.95 -7.12 -7.02
CA GLU A 53 16.82 -5.83 -6.35
C GLU A 53 18.16 -5.08 -6.42
N MET A 54 18.11 -3.77 -6.68
CA MET A 54 19.30 -2.93 -6.75
C MET A 54 19.79 -2.43 -5.40
N GLU A 55 18.88 -2.29 -4.44
CA GLU A 55 19.23 -1.91 -3.08
C GLU A 55 19.67 -3.13 -2.28
N ALA A 56 20.34 -2.90 -1.15
CA ALA A 56 20.83 -3.97 -0.28
C ALA A 56 19.69 -4.80 0.34
N GLU A 57 18.50 -4.24 0.43
CA GLU A 57 17.31 -4.88 1.02
C GLU A 57 16.09 -4.65 0.14
N ALA A 58 15.27 -5.68 0.01
CA ALA A 58 13.97 -5.61 -0.63
C ALA A 58 12.96 -4.81 0.23
N GLY A 59 11.83 -4.45 -0.36
CA GLY A 59 10.72 -3.76 0.30
C GLY A 59 10.36 -2.41 -0.35
N GLY A 60 11.27 -1.77 -1.06
CA GLY A 60 11.02 -0.48 -1.71
C GLY A 60 10.48 0.57 -0.73
N ASN A 61 9.32 1.18 -1.04
CA ASN A 61 8.66 2.16 -0.17
C ASN A 61 8.07 1.56 1.12
N SER A 62 7.89 0.24 1.16
CA SER A 62 7.38 -0.46 2.34
C SER A 62 8.50 -0.96 3.25
N ARG A 63 9.76 -0.64 2.93
CA ARG A 63 10.90 -1.01 3.76
C ARG A 63 10.84 -0.30 5.11
N ALA A 64 11.18 -1.03 6.16
CA ALA A 64 11.34 -0.49 7.51
C ALA A 64 12.78 -0.03 7.75
N GLY A 65 12.93 0.98 8.59
CA GLY A 65 14.17 1.30 9.28
C GLY A 65 14.14 0.71 10.70
N GLN A 66 15.29 0.71 11.35
CA GLN A 66 15.43 0.25 12.72
C GLN A 66 16.27 1.23 13.53
N SER A 67 15.82 1.52 14.74
CA SER A 67 16.59 2.20 15.77
C SER A 67 16.90 1.21 16.91
N PRO A 68 17.75 1.56 17.89
CA PRO A 68 17.95 0.72 19.06
C PRO A 68 16.69 0.43 19.88
N LEU A 69 15.64 1.24 19.71
CA LEU A 69 14.41 1.15 20.51
C LEU A 69 13.25 0.52 19.72
N VAL A 70 13.13 0.81 18.42
CA VAL A 70 11.94 0.44 17.64
C VAL A 70 12.24 0.39 16.14
N ALA A 71 11.56 -0.52 15.45
CA ALA A 71 11.45 -0.47 13.99
C ALA A 71 10.42 0.58 13.56
N TYR A 72 10.66 1.24 12.44
CA TYR A 72 9.79 2.29 11.92
C TYR A 72 9.70 2.22 10.39
N PRO A 73 8.58 2.62 9.79
CA PRO A 73 8.44 2.67 8.34
C PRO A 73 9.17 3.87 7.75
N TRP A 74 9.82 3.69 6.59
CA TRP A 74 10.41 4.81 5.84
C TRP A 74 9.38 5.58 5.01
N GLY A 75 8.42 4.88 4.45
CA GLY A 75 7.43 5.45 3.55
C GLY A 75 6.03 4.95 3.86
N ALA A 76 5.58 3.89 3.19
CA ALA A 76 4.28 3.29 3.44
C ALA A 76 4.20 2.77 4.88
N HIS A 77 3.27 3.29 5.66
CA HIS A 77 3.21 3.06 7.10
C HIS A 77 1.85 2.54 7.60
N TYR A 78 0.84 2.50 6.76
CA TYR A 78 -0.41 1.84 7.09
C TYR A 78 -1.09 1.28 5.83
N LEU A 79 -1.94 0.30 6.05
CA LEU A 79 -2.79 -0.31 5.06
C LEU A 79 -4.25 -0.15 5.52
N PRO A 80 -5.16 0.41 4.71
CA PRO A 80 -6.57 0.36 5.02
C PRO A 80 -7.06 -1.06 5.18
N LEU A 81 -8.04 -1.29 6.06
CA LEU A 81 -8.63 -2.61 6.24
C LEU A 81 -9.15 -3.13 4.89
N PRO A 82 -8.68 -4.29 4.43
CA PRO A 82 -9.01 -4.77 3.09
C PRO A 82 -10.47 -5.18 3.01
N THR A 83 -11.12 -4.76 1.94
CA THR A 83 -12.51 -5.15 1.63
C THR A 83 -12.63 -6.65 1.38
N LEU A 84 -13.84 -7.18 1.32
CA LEU A 84 -14.07 -8.61 1.06
C LEU A 84 -13.51 -9.04 -0.31
N GLU A 85 -13.55 -8.14 -1.28
CA GLU A 85 -13.06 -8.36 -2.64
C GLU A 85 -11.53 -8.40 -2.73
N SER A 86 -10.82 -7.85 -1.75
CA SER A 86 -9.36 -7.83 -1.67
C SER A 86 -8.79 -9.18 -1.19
N THR A 87 -9.20 -10.27 -1.82
CA THR A 87 -8.94 -11.65 -1.37
C THR A 87 -7.47 -11.97 -1.20
N SER A 88 -6.61 -11.55 -2.16
CA SER A 88 -5.18 -11.80 -2.09
C SER A 88 -4.50 -11.06 -0.93
N VAL A 89 -4.94 -9.84 -0.64
CA VAL A 89 -4.41 -9.07 0.51
C VAL A 89 -4.83 -9.73 1.82
N ARG A 90 -6.08 -10.15 1.93
CA ARG A 90 -6.61 -10.85 3.11
C ARG A 90 -5.91 -12.18 3.34
N GLN A 91 -5.63 -12.95 2.27
CA GLN A 91 -4.85 -14.17 2.34
C GLN A 91 -3.44 -13.89 2.87
N LEU A 92 -2.73 -12.91 2.31
CA LEU A 92 -1.40 -12.52 2.78
C LEU A 92 -1.42 -12.13 4.27
N LEU A 93 -2.39 -11.33 4.69
CA LEU A 93 -2.52 -10.92 6.10
C LEU A 93 -2.81 -12.10 7.03
N ALA A 94 -3.54 -13.12 6.56
CA ALA A 94 -3.75 -14.36 7.32
C ALA A 94 -2.46 -15.18 7.44
N GLU A 95 -1.69 -15.32 6.36
CA GLU A 95 -0.38 -15.99 6.39
C GLU A 95 0.60 -15.27 7.32
N LEU A 96 0.57 -13.94 7.37
CA LEU A 96 1.35 -13.12 8.29
C LEU A 96 0.78 -13.09 9.71
N LYS A 97 -0.34 -13.77 9.99
CA LYS A 97 -1.03 -13.80 11.29
C LYS A 97 -1.52 -12.44 11.78
N VAL A 98 -1.65 -11.47 10.88
CA VAL A 98 -2.28 -10.17 11.14
C VAL A 98 -3.79 -10.31 11.13
N LEU A 99 -4.35 -11.04 10.14
CA LEU A 99 -5.75 -11.45 10.10
C LEU A 99 -5.88 -12.81 10.76
N GLN A 100 -6.82 -12.94 11.69
CA GLN A 100 -7.10 -14.17 12.43
C GLN A 100 -8.35 -14.86 11.90
N GLY A 101 -8.33 -16.19 11.84
CA GLY A 101 -9.46 -16.98 11.34
C GLY A 101 -9.56 -17.01 9.82
N ASP A 102 -10.80 -17.09 9.31
CA ASP A 102 -11.06 -17.21 7.88
C ASP A 102 -10.88 -15.87 7.15
N PRO A 103 -9.94 -15.78 6.18
CA PRO A 103 -9.75 -14.58 5.40
C PRO A 103 -10.97 -14.20 4.52
N ASN A 104 -11.90 -15.13 4.29
CA ASN A 104 -13.11 -14.89 3.52
C ASN A 104 -14.31 -14.47 4.37
N ALA A 105 -14.17 -14.40 5.69
CA ALA A 105 -15.23 -13.93 6.57
C ALA A 105 -15.68 -12.51 6.20
N THR A 106 -16.97 -12.24 6.29
CA THR A 106 -17.53 -10.90 6.05
C THR A 106 -16.98 -9.86 7.03
N GLN A 107 -16.74 -10.29 8.26
CA GLN A 107 -16.14 -9.48 9.33
C GLN A 107 -14.95 -10.24 9.91
N PRO A 108 -13.76 -10.12 9.30
CA PRO A 108 -12.57 -10.79 9.80
C PRO A 108 -12.08 -10.12 11.08
N THR A 109 -11.48 -10.91 11.95
CA THR A 109 -10.79 -10.42 13.15
C THR A 109 -9.33 -10.14 12.83
N TYR A 110 -8.79 -9.07 13.36
CA TYR A 110 -7.39 -8.70 13.24
C TYR A 110 -6.70 -8.72 14.60
N ASP A 111 -5.42 -9.02 14.62
CA ASP A 111 -4.62 -8.91 15.84
C ASP A 111 -4.46 -7.41 16.19
N GLU A 112 -4.94 -7.04 17.36
CA GLU A 112 -4.98 -5.64 17.84
C GLU A 112 -3.61 -4.95 17.84
N ARG A 113 -2.52 -5.72 17.95
CA ARG A 113 -1.16 -5.18 17.91
C ARG A 113 -0.79 -4.52 16.58
N TYR A 114 -1.50 -4.88 15.51
CA TYR A 114 -1.30 -4.34 14.16
C TYR A 114 -2.36 -3.31 13.78
N LEU A 115 -3.35 -3.07 14.63
CA LEU A 115 -4.39 -2.08 14.37
C LEU A 115 -3.95 -0.69 14.85
N CYS A 116 -4.15 0.30 13.99
CA CYS A 116 -4.01 1.70 14.36
C CYS A 116 -5.37 2.18 14.89
N ALA A 117 -5.55 2.13 16.22
CA ALA A 117 -6.83 2.38 16.86
C ALA A 117 -7.28 3.86 16.77
N THR A 118 -6.30 4.78 16.71
CA THR A 118 -6.60 6.22 16.64
C THR A 118 -5.53 6.90 15.79
N PRO A 119 -5.71 6.99 14.47
CA PRO A 119 -4.81 7.77 13.64
C PRO A 119 -4.85 9.23 14.10
N GLN A 120 -3.72 9.73 14.59
CA GLN A 120 -3.58 11.13 15.00
C GLN A 120 -3.20 11.99 13.80
N GLU A 121 -4.15 12.18 12.90
CA GLU A 121 -4.01 13.10 11.79
C GLU A 121 -4.15 14.52 12.30
N ARG A 122 -3.26 15.39 11.86
CA ARG A 122 -3.27 16.80 12.28
C ARG A 122 -2.91 17.69 11.10
N VAL A 123 -3.57 18.82 11.04
CA VAL A 123 -3.22 19.91 10.12
C VAL A 123 -2.62 21.08 10.90
N TYR A 124 -1.51 21.64 10.39
CA TYR A 124 -0.92 22.86 10.93
C TYR A 124 -1.22 24.02 9.99
N ARG A 125 -1.97 25.01 10.49
CA ARG A 125 -2.33 26.20 9.71
C ARG A 125 -2.34 27.43 10.62
N ASN A 126 -1.80 28.53 10.13
CA ASN A 126 -1.80 29.83 10.83
C ASN A 126 -1.25 29.78 12.27
N GLY A 127 -0.21 28.99 12.50
CA GLY A 127 0.40 28.88 13.82
C GLY A 127 -0.30 27.91 14.79
N LEU A 128 -1.37 27.23 14.37
CA LEU A 128 -2.15 26.32 15.20
C LEU A 128 -2.18 24.90 14.62
N TRP A 129 -2.14 23.94 15.53
CA TRP A 129 -2.44 22.54 15.24
C TRP A 129 -3.92 22.27 15.47
N GLU A 130 -4.52 21.55 14.52
CA GLU A 130 -5.90 21.06 14.61
C GLU A 130 -5.94 19.57 14.34
N GLU A 131 -6.84 18.85 14.99
CA GLU A 131 -7.06 17.42 14.70
C GLU A 131 -7.77 17.26 13.37
N GLY A 132 -7.45 16.17 12.66
CA GLY A 132 -7.98 15.86 11.35
C GLY A 132 -7.14 16.41 10.19
N LEU A 133 -7.57 16.11 8.98
CA LEU A 133 -6.90 16.51 7.74
C LEU A 133 -7.34 17.87 7.21
N LEU A 134 -8.48 18.36 7.66
CA LEU A 134 -9.06 19.62 7.19
C LEU A 134 -9.07 20.66 8.32
N PRO A 135 -8.68 21.90 8.04
CA PRO A 135 -8.76 22.96 9.04
C PRO A 135 -10.22 23.31 9.35
N HIS A 136 -10.51 23.53 10.63
CA HIS A 136 -11.83 23.96 11.12
C HIS A 136 -11.84 25.38 11.65
N ARG A 137 -10.67 25.88 12.08
CA ARG A 137 -10.51 27.23 12.62
C ARG A 137 -9.96 28.17 11.56
N GLY A 138 -10.41 29.44 11.64
CA GLY A 138 -9.94 30.45 10.72
C GLY A 138 -10.28 30.21 9.25
N ILE A 139 -11.29 29.37 8.98
CA ILE A 139 -11.87 29.19 7.65
C ILE A 139 -13.09 30.07 7.46
N ASP A 140 -13.25 30.62 6.28
CA ASP A 140 -14.42 31.43 5.93
C ASP A 140 -15.62 30.52 5.52
N ALA A 141 -16.75 31.17 5.22
CA ALA A 141 -17.96 30.46 4.80
C ALA A 141 -17.78 29.73 3.46
N GLY A 142 -16.98 30.28 2.54
CA GLY A 142 -16.68 29.65 1.24
C GLY A 142 -15.83 28.40 1.40
N GLU A 143 -14.77 28.46 2.20
CA GLU A 143 -13.92 27.29 2.50
C GLU A 143 -14.74 26.18 3.19
N ARG A 144 -15.63 26.54 4.11
CA ARG A 144 -16.54 25.59 4.78
C ARG A 144 -17.50 24.91 3.80
N ALA A 145 -18.07 25.69 2.89
CA ALA A 145 -18.95 25.15 1.86
C ALA A 145 -18.20 24.20 0.91
N GLN A 146 -16.94 24.51 0.57
CA GLN A 146 -16.10 23.62 -0.25
C GLN A 146 -15.79 22.30 0.48
N GLN A 147 -15.46 22.33 1.76
CA GLN A 147 -15.24 21.12 2.55
C GLN A 147 -16.51 20.26 2.61
N GLN A 148 -17.66 20.88 2.87
CA GLN A 148 -18.93 20.17 2.86
C GLN A 148 -19.20 19.53 1.48
N ARG A 149 -19.02 20.29 0.41
CA ARG A 149 -19.21 19.78 -0.96
C ARG A 149 -18.28 18.62 -1.27
N PHE A 150 -17.04 18.67 -0.80
CA PHE A 150 -16.10 17.56 -0.94
C PHE A 150 -16.62 16.28 -0.26
N HIS A 151 -17.10 16.38 0.98
CA HIS A 151 -17.64 15.21 1.70
C HIS A 151 -18.88 14.63 1.00
N GLU A 152 -19.80 15.50 0.56
CA GLU A 152 -20.98 15.08 -0.20
C GLU A 152 -20.59 14.31 -1.47
N LEU A 153 -19.63 14.82 -2.24
CA LEU A 153 -19.12 14.14 -3.42
C LEU A 153 -18.45 12.79 -3.10
N MET A 154 -17.69 12.71 -2.02
CA MET A 154 -17.06 11.45 -1.61
C MET A 154 -18.12 10.40 -1.23
N ASP A 155 -19.17 10.81 -0.56
CA ASP A 155 -20.30 9.91 -0.22
C ASP A 155 -21.09 9.48 -1.47
N GLU A 156 -21.32 10.39 -2.43
CA GLU A 156 -21.89 10.04 -3.72
C GLU A 156 -21.03 8.98 -4.45
N PHE A 157 -19.72 9.22 -4.58
CA PHE A 157 -18.81 8.28 -5.24
C PHE A 157 -18.70 6.93 -4.51
N LYS A 158 -18.72 6.93 -3.20
CA LYS A 158 -18.69 5.70 -2.40
C LYS A 158 -19.88 4.78 -2.70
N GLN A 159 -21.02 5.35 -3.03
CA GLN A 159 -22.25 4.62 -3.34
C GLN A 159 -22.50 4.43 -4.83
N ALA A 160 -21.72 5.11 -5.68
CA ALA A 160 -21.89 5.06 -7.14
C ALA A 160 -21.79 3.63 -7.68
N ARG A 161 -22.63 3.34 -8.66
CA ARG A 161 -22.64 2.09 -9.39
C ARG A 161 -22.58 2.35 -10.88
N GLY A 162 -21.88 1.49 -11.60
CA GLY A 162 -21.86 1.53 -13.04
C GLY A 162 -23.12 0.95 -13.68
N SER A 163 -23.17 0.96 -15.00
CA SER A 163 -24.29 0.43 -15.78
C SER A 163 -24.52 -1.08 -15.60
N ASP A 164 -23.47 -1.80 -15.17
CA ASP A 164 -23.52 -3.23 -14.87
C ASP A 164 -23.93 -3.55 -13.41
N GLY A 165 -24.29 -2.52 -12.63
CA GLY A 165 -24.71 -2.63 -11.23
C GLY A 165 -23.58 -2.84 -10.22
N ARG A 166 -22.33 -3.04 -10.68
CA ARG A 166 -21.17 -3.14 -9.79
C ARG A 166 -20.83 -1.77 -9.20
N ARG A 167 -20.05 -1.77 -8.12
CA ARG A 167 -19.52 -0.52 -7.54
C ARG A 167 -18.66 0.19 -8.57
N ALA A 168 -18.86 1.51 -8.75
CA ALA A 168 -18.06 2.31 -9.68
C ALA A 168 -16.60 2.39 -9.22
N PHE A 169 -16.39 2.35 -7.89
CA PHE A 169 -15.07 2.38 -7.27
C PHE A 169 -14.92 1.20 -6.33
N ALA A 170 -14.10 0.24 -6.69
CA ALA A 170 -13.78 -0.92 -5.87
C ALA A 170 -12.26 -1.12 -5.82
N ILE A 171 -11.80 -1.77 -4.77
CA ILE A 171 -10.43 -2.27 -4.66
C ILE A 171 -10.51 -3.80 -4.55
N PRO A 172 -9.87 -4.54 -5.46
CA PRO A 172 -9.04 -4.12 -6.60
C PRO A 172 -9.83 -3.39 -7.71
N MET A 173 -9.18 -2.42 -8.38
CA MET A 173 -9.82 -1.64 -9.45
C MET A 173 -10.41 -2.47 -10.60
N ALA A 174 -9.86 -3.65 -10.87
CA ALA A 174 -10.39 -4.58 -11.88
C ALA A 174 -11.84 -5.03 -11.60
N LEU A 175 -12.34 -4.82 -10.38
CA LEU A 175 -13.72 -5.12 -9.97
C LEU A 175 -14.64 -3.89 -10.04
N SER A 176 -14.10 -2.72 -10.36
CA SER A 176 -14.87 -1.51 -10.60
C SER A 176 -15.64 -1.59 -11.91
N SER A 177 -16.74 -0.87 -11.98
CA SER A 177 -17.53 -0.70 -13.21
C SER A 177 -17.06 0.51 -13.98
#